data_d0df2c33a5544dd6b73f990333ac95ad
#
_entry.id   d0df2c33a5544dd6b73f990333ac95ad
#
_cell.length_a   1.000
_cell.length_b   1.000
_cell.length_c   1.000
_cell.angle_alpha   90.00
_cell.angle_beta   90.00
_cell.angle_gamma   90.00
#
_symmetry.space_group_name_H-M   'P 1'
#
loop_
_entity.id
_entity.type
_entity.pdbx_description
1 polymer ?
#
loop_
_entity_poly.entity_id
_entity_poly.type
_entity_poly.pdbx_seq_one_letter_code
_entity_poly.pdbx_strand_id
1 'polypeptide(L)'
;MLEVLEGAEETEEELMLHMDKLNLEIVGINFQVVALVPDFGRMKIADKEIFQFALQNMISEIGNEYHLVCRVLWKDFSQGFVFIQMKNPDKEAAEKMMMRVRDKLQTYSHYDFQAGIGSLVDSMKNLPVSCEGARQALDYSNIYGRNHVTMIENVLVLEEREPIRLEKEMAEVLRYSDSSGFLDIRQAIGNYMNRLMIASKGSFSCIQKECIKLLSEILTSCQEIRWDMEGCFTEDPYFSLLQCRCV
;
A
#
# COMPACT_ATOMS: atom_id res chain seq x y z
N MET A 1 -1.87 20.45 3.76
CA MET A 1 -0.85 19.39 4.03
C MET A 1 -1.11 18.12 3.22
N LEU A 2 -2.31 17.52 3.25
CA LEU A 2 -2.59 16.36 2.38
C LEU A 2 -2.43 16.70 0.89
N GLU A 3 -2.89 17.86 0.46
CA GLU A 3 -2.71 18.36 -0.91
C GLU A 3 -1.23 18.50 -1.29
N VAL A 4 -0.39 18.95 -0.34
CA VAL A 4 1.07 19.01 -0.51
C VAL A 4 1.65 17.62 -0.68
N LEU A 5 1.23 16.65 0.13
CA LEU A 5 1.68 15.26 0.02
C LEU A 5 1.18 14.61 -1.28
N GLU A 6 0.11 15.11 -1.87
CA GLU A 6 -0.45 14.64 -3.14
C GLU A 6 0.15 15.32 -4.38
N GLY A 7 1.16 16.20 -4.20
CA GLY A 7 1.94 16.76 -5.30
C GLY A 7 1.40 18.11 -5.82
N ALA A 8 0.63 18.85 -5.04
CA ALA A 8 0.32 20.24 -5.37
C ALA A 8 1.63 21.04 -5.49
N GLU A 9 1.81 21.73 -6.62
CA GLU A 9 2.94 22.63 -6.83
C GLU A 9 2.75 23.87 -5.94
N GLU A 10 3.30 23.83 -4.73
CA GLU A 10 3.29 24.95 -3.80
C GLU A 10 4.70 25.52 -3.63
N THR A 11 4.77 26.82 -3.46
CA THR A 11 6.02 27.47 -3.10
C THR A 11 6.41 27.13 -1.65
N GLU A 12 7.68 27.27 -1.31
CA GLU A 12 8.18 27.00 0.05
C GLU A 12 7.50 27.88 1.09
N GLU A 13 7.13 29.12 0.69
CA GLU A 13 6.40 30.05 1.55
C GLU A 13 4.95 29.60 1.79
N GLU A 14 4.27 29.06 0.79
CA GLU A 14 2.92 28.49 0.93
C GLU A 14 2.92 27.24 1.80
N LEU A 15 3.95 26.39 1.64
CA LEU A 15 4.17 25.23 2.49
C LEU A 15 4.37 25.62 3.96
N MET A 16 5.21 26.62 4.23
CA MET A 16 5.41 27.15 5.59
C MET A 16 4.12 27.71 6.17
N LEU A 17 3.34 28.47 5.37
CA LEU A 17 2.06 29.01 5.82
C LEU A 17 1.03 27.90 6.14
N HIS A 18 1.03 26.80 5.39
CA HIS A 18 0.20 25.63 5.69
C HIS A 18 0.63 24.92 6.98
N MET A 19 1.94 24.82 7.21
CA MET A 19 2.49 24.25 8.45
C MET A 19 2.10 25.08 9.68
N ASP A 20 2.23 26.40 9.59
CA ASP A 20 1.82 27.31 10.67
C ASP A 20 0.33 27.20 10.99
N LYS A 21 -0.54 27.10 9.97
CA LYS A 21 -1.99 26.89 10.16
C LYS A 21 -2.31 25.57 10.89
N LEU A 22 -1.45 24.58 10.76
CA LEU A 22 -1.57 23.28 11.42
C LEU A 22 -0.86 23.21 12.76
N ASN A 23 -0.30 24.33 13.24
CA ASN A 23 0.56 24.40 14.43
C ASN A 23 1.70 23.35 14.38
N LEU A 24 2.28 23.18 13.20
CA LEU A 24 3.40 22.27 12.97
C LEU A 24 4.70 23.10 13.01
N GLU A 25 5.35 23.15 14.15
CA GLU A 25 6.69 23.71 14.23
C GLU A 25 7.67 22.88 13.40
N ILE A 26 8.44 23.55 12.54
CA ILE A 26 9.53 22.90 11.80
C ILE A 26 10.72 22.76 12.75
N VAL A 27 10.91 21.56 13.27
CA VAL A 27 11.97 21.26 14.25
C VAL A 27 13.18 20.57 13.58
N GLY A 28 12.95 19.95 12.43
CA GLY A 28 13.96 19.16 11.70
C GLY A 28 14.22 19.69 10.30
N ILE A 29 15.33 19.25 9.72
CA ILE A 29 15.72 19.52 8.33
C ILE A 29 15.58 18.29 7.44
N ASN A 30 15.28 17.14 8.01
CA ASN A 30 15.06 15.91 7.29
C ASN A 30 13.61 15.45 7.53
N PHE A 31 12.98 14.97 6.47
CA PHE A 31 11.57 14.63 6.46
C PHE A 31 11.37 13.24 5.87
N GLN A 32 10.36 12.53 6.37
CA GLN A 32 9.95 11.24 5.85
C GLN A 32 8.43 11.08 5.99
N VAL A 33 7.80 10.41 5.05
CA VAL A 33 6.37 10.14 5.08
C VAL A 33 6.15 8.64 5.22
N VAL A 34 5.19 8.27 6.05
CA VAL A 34 4.68 6.90 6.15
C VAL A 34 3.22 6.89 5.75
N ALA A 35 2.86 6.09 4.75
CA ALA A 35 1.48 5.81 4.41
C ALA A 35 0.97 4.67 5.32
N LEU A 36 -0.25 4.80 5.83
CA LEU A 36 -0.80 3.94 6.86
C LEU A 36 -2.23 3.53 6.49
N VAL A 37 -2.50 2.23 6.52
CA VAL A 37 -3.84 1.66 6.34
C VAL A 37 -4.17 0.78 7.54
N PRO A 38 -5.08 1.23 8.43
CA PRO A 38 -5.58 0.40 9.51
C PRO A 38 -6.48 -0.72 8.97
N ASP A 39 -6.38 -1.91 9.54
CA ASP A 39 -7.36 -2.96 9.31
C ASP A 39 -8.43 -2.91 10.41
N PHE A 40 -9.55 -2.32 10.07
CA PHE A 40 -10.68 -2.21 10.99
C PHE A 40 -11.55 -3.47 11.07
N GLY A 41 -11.39 -4.42 10.13
CA GLY A 41 -12.20 -5.63 10.11
C GLY A 41 -13.70 -5.31 10.24
N ARG A 42 -14.34 -5.85 11.31
CA ARG A 42 -15.77 -5.62 11.63
C ARG A 42 -16.01 -4.51 12.66
N MET A 43 -15.07 -3.60 12.83
CA MET A 43 -15.14 -2.52 13.82
C MET A 43 -16.29 -1.54 13.53
N LYS A 44 -17.00 -1.09 14.56
CA LYS A 44 -18.00 -0.04 14.45
C LYS A 44 -17.35 1.32 14.20
N ILE A 45 -18.08 2.26 13.60
CA ILE A 45 -17.57 3.60 13.25
C ILE A 45 -16.99 4.32 14.48
N ALA A 46 -17.71 4.33 15.61
CA ALA A 46 -17.23 4.96 16.84
C ALA A 46 -15.91 4.35 17.36
N ASP A 47 -15.74 3.04 17.22
CA ASP A 47 -14.53 2.35 17.64
C ASP A 47 -13.34 2.67 16.70
N LYS A 48 -13.62 2.98 15.42
CA LYS A 48 -12.61 3.43 14.45
C LYS A 48 -12.00 4.77 14.83
N GLU A 49 -12.81 5.72 15.27
CA GLU A 49 -12.33 7.03 15.75
C GLU A 49 -11.44 6.88 16.99
N ILE A 50 -11.86 6.06 17.94
CA ILE A 50 -11.08 5.75 19.15
C ILE A 50 -9.75 5.09 18.76
N PHE A 51 -9.78 4.15 17.82
CA PHE A 51 -8.58 3.48 17.33
C PHE A 51 -7.62 4.46 16.65
N GLN A 52 -8.11 5.33 15.76
CA GLN A 52 -7.30 6.35 15.10
C GLN A 52 -6.65 7.28 16.12
N PHE A 53 -7.40 7.74 17.12
CA PHE A 53 -6.88 8.57 18.20
C PHE A 53 -5.81 7.84 19.01
N ALA A 54 -6.04 6.59 19.40
CA ALA A 54 -5.08 5.78 20.14
C ALA A 54 -3.79 5.54 19.32
N LEU A 55 -3.93 5.21 18.04
CA LEU A 55 -2.80 4.99 17.15
C LEU A 55 -1.97 6.27 16.95
N GLN A 56 -2.62 7.42 16.77
CA GLN A 56 -1.96 8.72 16.69
C GLN A 56 -1.15 9.04 17.95
N ASN A 57 -1.72 8.82 19.13
CA ASN A 57 -1.03 9.06 20.41
C ASN A 57 0.17 8.10 20.55
N MET A 58 -0.02 6.83 20.21
CA MET A 58 1.04 5.82 20.25
C MET A 58 2.21 6.16 19.30
N ILE A 59 1.91 6.61 18.08
CA ILE A 59 2.93 7.05 17.12
C ILE A 59 3.67 8.26 17.67
N SER A 60 2.98 9.25 18.24
CA SER A 60 3.62 10.43 18.81
C SER A 60 4.49 10.11 20.02
N GLU A 61 4.02 9.24 20.93
CA GLU A 61 4.76 8.81 22.12
C GLU A 61 6.04 8.04 21.73
N ILE A 62 5.89 7.02 20.87
CA ILE A 62 7.03 6.19 20.42
C ILE A 62 7.97 7.01 19.54
N GLY A 63 7.45 7.91 18.69
CA GLY A 63 8.27 8.82 17.89
C GLY A 63 9.21 9.63 18.76
N ASN A 64 8.75 10.15 19.87
CA ASN A 64 9.58 10.88 20.83
C ASN A 64 10.72 10.02 21.42
N GLU A 65 10.50 8.71 21.65
CA GLU A 65 11.54 7.79 22.09
C GLU A 65 12.69 7.67 21.06
N TYR A 66 12.36 7.82 19.78
CA TYR A 66 13.34 7.81 18.66
C TYR A 66 13.79 9.22 18.24
N HIS A 67 13.49 10.26 19.02
CA HIS A 67 13.79 11.66 18.70
C HIS A 67 13.19 12.14 17.37
N LEU A 68 12.03 11.59 17.00
CA LEU A 68 11.25 11.95 15.83
C LEU A 68 10.07 12.83 16.25
N VAL A 69 9.80 13.88 15.49
CA VAL A 69 8.56 14.66 15.62
C VAL A 69 7.56 14.12 14.60
N CYS A 70 6.53 13.46 15.10
CA CYS A 70 5.55 12.78 14.27
C CYS A 70 4.20 13.49 14.31
N ARG A 71 3.55 13.61 13.15
CA ARG A 71 2.16 14.06 13.01
C ARG A 71 1.39 13.12 12.11
N VAL A 72 0.24 12.64 12.59
CA VAL A 72 -0.64 11.78 11.81
C VAL A 72 -1.72 12.64 11.17
N LEU A 73 -1.89 12.49 9.87
CA LEU A 73 -2.88 13.15 9.04
C LEU A 73 -3.80 12.08 8.45
N TRP A 74 -5.05 12.07 8.85
CA TRP A 74 -6.03 11.14 8.33
C TRP A 74 -6.71 11.73 7.09
N LYS A 75 -6.66 11.02 5.97
CA LYS A 75 -7.42 11.36 4.76
C LYS A 75 -8.88 11.01 4.95
N ASP A 76 -9.12 9.84 5.50
CA ASP A 76 -10.42 9.28 5.86
C ASP A 76 -10.24 8.19 6.94
N PHE A 77 -11.27 7.38 7.17
CA PHE A 77 -11.14 6.25 8.11
C PHE A 77 -10.21 5.14 7.59
N SER A 78 -9.97 5.05 6.28
CA SER A 78 -9.24 3.93 5.68
C SER A 78 -7.76 4.21 5.45
N GLN A 79 -7.34 5.47 5.40
CA GLN A 79 -5.98 5.86 5.07
C GLN A 79 -5.50 7.06 5.87
N GLY A 80 -4.29 6.96 6.37
CA GLY A 80 -3.58 8.06 7.03
C GLY A 80 -2.15 8.18 6.53
N PHE A 81 -1.54 9.31 6.85
CA PHE A 81 -0.13 9.58 6.61
C PHE A 81 0.52 10.04 7.91
N VAL A 82 1.72 9.54 8.18
CA VAL A 82 2.55 10.03 9.27
C VAL A 82 3.63 10.90 8.66
N PHE A 83 3.58 12.18 8.97
CA PHE A 83 4.63 13.13 8.65
C PHE A 83 5.66 13.08 9.77
N ILE A 84 6.91 12.80 9.42
CA ILE A 84 8.02 12.63 10.34
C ILE A 84 9.06 13.70 10.06
N GLN A 85 9.50 14.40 11.11
CA GLN A 85 10.63 15.32 11.08
C GLN A 85 11.74 14.81 11.98
N MET A 86 12.98 14.97 11.55
CA MET A 86 14.17 14.60 12.33
C MET A 86 15.32 15.59 12.14
N LYS A 87 16.07 15.82 13.22
CA LYS A 87 17.26 16.70 13.17
C LYS A 87 18.43 16.02 12.49
N ASN A 88 18.67 14.75 12.83
CA ASN A 88 19.74 13.96 12.25
C ASN A 88 19.14 12.93 11.29
N PRO A 89 19.69 12.77 10.09
CA PRO A 89 19.20 11.80 9.12
C PRO A 89 19.44 10.37 9.63
N ASP A 90 18.36 9.64 9.87
CA ASP A 90 18.40 8.21 10.18
C ASP A 90 17.30 7.51 9.35
N LYS A 91 17.73 6.77 8.33
CA LYS A 91 16.83 6.10 7.39
C LYS A 91 16.01 4.98 8.05
N GLU A 92 16.56 4.36 9.11
CA GLU A 92 15.92 3.24 9.78
C GLU A 92 15.04 3.67 10.97
N ALA A 93 15.12 4.92 11.41
CA ALA A 93 14.41 5.40 12.59
C ALA A 93 12.88 5.23 12.44
N ALA A 94 12.33 5.59 11.29
CA ALA A 94 10.90 5.44 11.01
C ALA A 94 10.45 3.97 10.99
N GLU A 95 11.27 3.09 10.42
CA GLU A 95 10.99 1.65 10.40
C GLU A 95 10.98 1.07 11.82
N LYS A 96 12.02 1.34 12.60
CA LYS A 96 12.12 0.90 14.00
C LYS A 96 10.95 1.41 14.83
N MET A 97 10.59 2.68 14.65
CA MET A 97 9.42 3.29 15.30
C MET A 97 8.13 2.56 14.91
N MET A 98 7.86 2.38 13.63
CA MET A 98 6.62 1.74 13.16
C MET A 98 6.53 0.26 13.56
N MET A 99 7.65 -0.47 13.57
CA MET A 99 7.71 -1.83 14.11
C MET A 99 7.36 -1.84 15.60
N ARG A 100 7.89 -0.89 16.38
CA ARG A 100 7.58 -0.77 17.80
C ARG A 100 6.11 -0.42 18.06
N VAL A 101 5.53 0.47 17.23
CA VAL A 101 4.09 0.78 17.26
C VAL A 101 3.28 -0.49 17.01
N ARG A 102 3.65 -1.27 16.00
CA ARG A 102 3.01 -2.54 15.66
C ARG A 102 3.04 -3.53 16.84
N ASP A 103 4.21 -3.75 17.42
CA ASP A 103 4.40 -4.72 18.51
C ASP A 103 3.59 -4.30 19.75
N LYS A 104 3.56 -2.99 20.04
CA LYS A 104 2.75 -2.42 21.12
C LYS A 104 1.25 -2.60 20.84
N LEU A 105 0.82 -2.33 19.60
CA LEU A 105 -0.56 -2.52 19.19
C LEU A 105 -1.02 -3.97 19.31
N GLN A 106 -0.22 -4.93 18.86
CA GLN A 106 -0.50 -6.36 19.00
C GLN A 106 -0.61 -6.82 20.46
N THR A 107 0.15 -6.19 21.35
CA THR A 107 0.13 -6.52 22.78
C THR A 107 -1.18 -6.06 23.45
N TYR A 108 -1.73 -4.92 23.04
CA TYR A 108 -2.87 -4.29 23.73
C TYR A 108 -4.20 -4.45 22.97
N SER A 109 -4.17 -4.78 21.70
CA SER A 109 -5.37 -4.92 20.89
C SER A 109 -5.16 -6.01 19.83
N HIS A 110 -6.26 -6.51 19.26
CA HIS A 110 -6.22 -7.44 18.11
C HIS A 110 -6.34 -6.69 16.78
N TYR A 111 -5.97 -5.41 16.77
CA TYR A 111 -6.03 -4.57 15.57
C TYR A 111 -4.71 -4.61 14.83
N ASP A 112 -4.81 -4.54 13.52
CA ASP A 112 -3.70 -4.58 12.60
C ASP A 112 -3.62 -3.30 11.77
N PHE A 113 -2.46 -3.03 11.20
CA PHE A 113 -2.28 -2.01 10.18
C PHE A 113 -1.17 -2.43 9.21
N GLN A 114 -1.20 -1.82 8.05
CA GLN A 114 -0.13 -1.89 7.07
C GLN A 114 0.50 -0.51 6.94
N ALA A 115 1.81 -0.46 6.75
CA ALA A 115 2.55 0.77 6.63
C ALA A 115 3.61 0.69 5.52
N GLY A 116 3.61 1.69 4.66
CA GLY A 116 4.67 1.91 3.69
C GLY A 116 5.47 3.14 4.07
N ILE A 117 6.79 3.04 4.10
CA ILE A 117 7.72 4.11 4.49
C ILE A 117 8.42 4.62 3.22
N GLY A 118 8.26 5.90 2.93
CA GLY A 118 8.89 6.57 1.81
C GLY A 118 10.35 6.94 2.08
N SER A 119 11.02 7.42 1.06
CA SER A 119 12.41 7.86 1.16
C SER A 119 12.59 9.04 2.11
N LEU A 120 13.72 9.04 2.81
CA LEU A 120 14.16 10.20 3.58
C LEU A 120 14.53 11.35 2.63
N VAL A 121 13.99 12.55 2.88
CA VAL A 121 14.25 13.76 2.08
C VAL A 121 14.75 14.89 2.96
N ASP A 122 15.57 15.76 2.40
CA ASP A 122 16.24 16.89 3.06
C ASP A 122 15.54 18.23 2.84
N SER A 123 14.41 18.22 2.15
CA SER A 123 13.63 19.41 1.83
C SER A 123 12.15 19.11 1.84
N MET A 124 11.35 20.08 2.29
CA MET A 124 9.90 19.99 2.22
C MET A 124 9.38 19.91 0.78
N LYS A 125 10.07 20.49 -0.19
CA LYS A 125 9.72 20.40 -1.61
C LYS A 125 9.75 18.95 -2.13
N ASN A 126 10.54 18.10 -1.48
CA ASN A 126 10.69 16.69 -1.83
C ASN A 126 9.71 15.79 -1.06
N LEU A 127 8.82 16.36 -0.22
CA LEU A 127 7.78 15.59 0.48
C LEU A 127 6.89 14.75 -0.46
N PRO A 128 6.46 15.26 -1.63
CA PRO A 128 5.70 14.44 -2.58
C PRO A 128 6.44 13.17 -3.01
N VAL A 129 7.76 13.24 -3.17
CA VAL A 129 8.59 12.06 -3.51
C VAL A 129 8.56 11.04 -2.37
N SER A 130 8.71 11.49 -1.13
CA SER A 130 8.60 10.60 0.04
C SER A 130 7.19 10.01 0.17
N CYS A 131 6.16 10.81 -0.09
CA CYS A 131 4.77 10.36 -0.03
C CYS A 131 4.46 9.30 -1.10
N GLU A 132 4.91 9.51 -2.32
CA GLU A 132 4.73 8.55 -3.41
C GLU A 132 5.48 7.25 -3.12
N GLY A 133 6.73 7.34 -2.66
CA GLY A 133 7.48 6.17 -2.20
C GLY A 133 6.78 5.43 -1.05
N ALA A 134 6.16 6.16 -0.11
CA ALA A 134 5.39 5.55 0.97
C ALA A 134 4.16 4.78 0.46
N ARG A 135 3.45 5.31 -0.55
CA ARG A 135 2.32 4.62 -1.19
C ARG A 135 2.78 3.34 -1.91
N GLN A 136 3.86 3.42 -2.69
CA GLN A 136 4.42 2.26 -3.38
C GLN A 136 4.88 1.17 -2.39
N ALA A 137 5.53 1.55 -1.29
CA ALA A 137 5.91 0.63 -0.23
C ALA A 137 4.70 0.02 0.47
N LEU A 138 3.62 0.78 0.65
CA LEU A 138 2.36 0.29 1.21
C LEU A 138 1.67 -0.72 0.27
N ASP A 139 1.63 -0.42 -1.03
CA ASP A 139 1.11 -1.36 -2.03
C ASP A 139 1.88 -2.68 -1.99
N TYR A 140 3.21 -2.60 -1.85
CA TYR A 140 4.03 -3.78 -1.66
C TYR A 140 3.71 -4.53 -0.37
N SER A 141 3.43 -3.83 0.74
CA SER A 141 3.09 -4.46 2.02
C SER A 141 1.77 -5.25 1.98
N ASN A 142 0.84 -4.88 1.09
CA ASN A 142 -0.42 -5.59 0.89
C ASN A 142 -0.24 -7.06 0.46
N ILE A 143 0.91 -7.39 -0.14
CA ILE A 143 1.22 -8.75 -0.60
C ILE A 143 1.65 -9.65 0.54
N TYR A 144 2.38 -9.12 1.50
CA TYR A 144 2.83 -9.89 2.67
C TYR A 144 1.76 -10.07 3.74
N GLY A 145 0.55 -9.52 3.48
CA GLY A 145 -0.58 -9.64 4.38
C GLY A 145 -0.63 -8.57 5.46
N ARG A 146 -1.49 -8.78 6.43
CA ARG A 146 -1.79 -7.82 7.49
C ARG A 146 -0.55 -7.52 8.35
N ASN A 147 -0.50 -6.30 8.86
CA ASN A 147 0.49 -5.88 9.85
C ASN A 147 1.94 -5.90 9.35
N HIS A 148 2.15 -5.50 8.10
CA HIS A 148 3.47 -5.41 7.50
C HIS A 148 3.94 -3.96 7.40
N VAL A 149 5.21 -3.72 7.79
CA VAL A 149 5.91 -2.43 7.64
C VAL A 149 6.97 -2.60 6.56
N THR A 150 6.92 -1.79 5.50
CA THR A 150 7.81 -1.91 4.34
C THR A 150 8.45 -0.56 4.01
N MET A 151 9.75 -0.53 3.80
CA MET A 151 10.47 0.64 3.29
C MET A 151 10.53 0.61 1.77
N ILE A 152 10.45 1.79 1.15
CA ILE A 152 10.55 1.93 -0.32
C ILE A 152 11.91 1.47 -0.85
N GLU A 153 12.98 1.67 -0.10
CA GLU A 153 14.32 1.21 -0.48
C GLU A 153 14.37 -0.32 -0.67
N ASN A 154 13.63 -1.05 0.15
CA ASN A 154 13.53 -2.52 0.02
C ASN A 154 12.76 -2.92 -1.24
N VAL A 155 11.77 -2.12 -1.66
CA VAL A 155 10.99 -2.33 -2.88
C VAL A 155 11.83 -2.02 -4.13
N LEU A 156 12.52 -0.87 -4.16
CA LEU A 156 13.32 -0.42 -5.31
C LEU A 156 14.43 -1.41 -5.68
N VAL A 157 15.10 -2.01 -4.69
CA VAL A 157 16.08 -3.08 -4.93
C VAL A 157 15.47 -4.27 -5.68
N LEU A 158 14.18 -4.48 -5.55
CA LEU A 158 13.45 -5.54 -6.23
C LEU A 158 12.96 -5.13 -7.64
N GLU A 159 12.75 -3.85 -7.92
CA GLU A 159 12.20 -3.35 -9.20
C GLU A 159 13.22 -3.24 -10.36
N GLU A 160 14.51 -3.29 -10.09
CA GLU A 160 15.58 -3.19 -11.12
C GLU A 160 15.67 -4.39 -12.08
N ARG A 161 14.62 -5.17 -12.25
CA ARG A 161 14.66 -6.39 -13.07
C ARG A 161 13.66 -6.36 -14.23
N GLU A 162 13.87 -7.27 -15.18
CA GLU A 162 13.21 -7.37 -16.50
C GLU A 162 11.66 -7.35 -16.48
N PRO A 163 11.02 -6.93 -17.60
CA PRO A 163 9.57 -6.92 -17.71
C PRO A 163 8.96 -8.30 -17.49
N ILE A 164 7.83 -8.35 -16.82
CA ILE A 164 7.10 -9.59 -16.54
C ILE A 164 6.64 -10.20 -17.86
N ARG A 165 7.10 -11.42 -18.15
CA ARG A 165 6.73 -12.20 -19.34
C ARG A 165 6.00 -13.46 -18.88
N LEU A 166 4.67 -13.41 -18.91
CA LEU A 166 3.79 -14.51 -18.50
C LEU A 166 2.92 -15.03 -19.67
N GLU A 167 3.33 -14.76 -20.92
CA GLU A 167 2.56 -15.15 -22.10
C GLU A 167 2.34 -16.68 -22.16
N LYS A 168 3.31 -17.46 -21.71
CA LYS A 168 3.20 -18.93 -21.70
C LYS A 168 2.19 -19.42 -20.67
N GLU A 169 2.26 -18.89 -19.45
CA GLU A 169 1.37 -19.23 -18.35
C GLU A 169 -0.07 -18.76 -18.65
N MET A 170 -0.21 -17.58 -19.26
CA MET A 170 -1.51 -17.08 -19.72
C MET A 170 -2.09 -17.97 -20.84
N ALA A 171 -1.30 -18.32 -21.84
CA ALA A 171 -1.73 -19.21 -22.90
C ALA A 171 -2.13 -20.61 -22.36
N GLU A 172 -1.48 -21.08 -21.29
CA GLU A 172 -1.86 -22.31 -20.62
C GLU A 172 -3.23 -22.21 -19.94
N VAL A 173 -3.50 -21.11 -19.22
CA VAL A 173 -4.83 -20.85 -18.62
C VAL A 173 -5.90 -20.82 -19.69
N LEU A 174 -5.69 -20.08 -20.79
CA LEU A 174 -6.65 -19.95 -21.89
C LEU A 174 -6.90 -21.29 -22.59
N ARG A 175 -5.87 -22.10 -22.81
CA ARG A 175 -6.02 -23.42 -23.42
C ARG A 175 -6.89 -24.35 -22.59
N TYR A 176 -6.81 -24.29 -21.27
CA TYR A 176 -7.62 -25.12 -20.39
C TYR A 176 -9.05 -24.61 -20.24
N SER A 177 -9.32 -23.34 -20.52
CA SER A 177 -10.70 -22.81 -20.54
C SER A 177 -11.57 -23.47 -21.62
N ASP A 178 -10.96 -23.92 -22.71
CA ASP A 178 -11.69 -24.45 -23.88
C ASP A 178 -12.03 -25.95 -23.79
N SER A 179 -11.30 -26.74 -23.00
CA SER A 179 -11.36 -28.21 -23.18
C SER A 179 -11.20 -29.06 -21.92
N SER A 180 -11.00 -28.51 -20.75
CA SER A 180 -10.51 -29.27 -19.61
C SER A 180 -11.42 -29.18 -18.37
N GLY A 181 -11.27 -30.16 -17.48
CA GLY A 181 -11.99 -30.17 -16.22
C GLY A 181 -11.57 -29.04 -15.27
N PHE A 182 -12.44 -28.68 -14.34
CA PHE A 182 -12.27 -27.61 -13.36
C PHE A 182 -10.94 -27.66 -12.59
N LEU A 183 -10.39 -28.86 -12.36
CA LEU A 183 -9.13 -29.03 -11.64
C LEU A 183 -7.92 -28.52 -12.44
N ASP A 184 -7.92 -28.72 -13.76
CA ASP A 184 -6.80 -28.31 -14.62
C ASP A 184 -6.74 -26.79 -14.75
N ILE A 185 -7.89 -26.15 -14.90
CA ILE A 185 -8.01 -24.67 -14.93
C ILE A 185 -7.51 -24.07 -13.60
N ARG A 186 -7.96 -24.63 -12.48
CA ARG A 186 -7.54 -24.16 -11.17
C ARG A 186 -6.04 -24.27 -10.94
N GLN A 187 -5.44 -25.36 -11.42
CA GLN A 187 -3.99 -25.56 -11.35
C GLN A 187 -3.24 -24.58 -12.25
N ALA A 188 -3.71 -24.35 -13.48
CA ALA A 188 -3.11 -23.39 -14.40
C ALA A 188 -3.16 -21.95 -13.84
N ILE A 189 -4.31 -21.53 -13.29
CA ILE A 189 -4.44 -20.23 -12.61
C ILE A 189 -3.49 -20.17 -11.40
N GLY A 190 -3.40 -21.21 -10.59
CA GLY A 190 -2.47 -21.29 -9.46
C GLY A 190 -1.01 -21.12 -9.89
N ASN A 191 -0.61 -21.77 -10.97
CA ASN A 191 0.73 -21.64 -11.55
C ASN A 191 1.00 -20.22 -12.07
N TYR A 192 0.02 -19.63 -12.77
CA TYR A 192 0.08 -18.24 -13.24
C TYR A 192 0.27 -17.28 -12.06
N MET A 193 -0.57 -17.39 -11.02
CA MET A 193 -0.50 -16.53 -9.84
C MET A 193 0.84 -16.67 -9.10
N ASN A 194 1.34 -17.90 -8.92
CA ASN A 194 2.64 -18.12 -8.28
C ASN A 194 3.79 -17.48 -9.08
N ARG A 195 3.77 -17.62 -10.41
CA ARG A 195 4.75 -16.98 -11.28
C ARG A 195 4.63 -15.46 -11.25
N LEU A 196 3.40 -14.94 -11.28
CA LEU A 196 3.10 -13.52 -11.18
C LEU A 196 3.61 -12.94 -9.86
N MET A 197 3.37 -13.61 -8.73
CA MET A 197 3.88 -13.19 -7.42
C MET A 197 5.40 -13.06 -7.40
N ILE A 198 6.10 -14.04 -7.96
CA ILE A 198 7.56 -14.02 -8.07
C ILE A 198 8.03 -12.91 -9.02
N ALA A 199 7.39 -12.77 -10.18
CA ALA A 199 7.80 -11.83 -11.22
C ALA A 199 7.47 -10.38 -10.86
N SER A 200 6.33 -10.12 -10.20
CA SER A 200 5.93 -8.79 -9.73
C SER A 200 6.77 -8.28 -8.57
N LYS A 201 7.54 -9.16 -7.95
CA LYS A 201 8.41 -8.87 -6.80
C LYS A 201 7.70 -8.12 -5.69
N GLY A 202 6.45 -8.40 -5.60
CA GLY A 202 5.65 -7.86 -4.58
C GLY A 202 4.98 -6.52 -4.89
N SER A 203 5.02 -6.02 -6.12
CA SER A 203 4.22 -4.86 -6.51
C SER A 203 2.75 -5.24 -6.66
N PHE A 204 1.92 -4.85 -5.69
CA PHE A 204 0.47 -5.11 -5.73
C PHE A 204 -0.19 -4.50 -6.96
N SER A 205 0.18 -3.26 -7.30
CA SER A 205 -0.31 -2.58 -8.50
C SER A 205 0.02 -3.37 -9.78
N CYS A 206 1.21 -3.95 -9.86
CA CYS A 206 1.61 -4.79 -10.98
C CYS A 206 0.80 -6.09 -11.03
N ILE A 207 0.60 -6.75 -9.88
CA ILE A 207 -0.22 -7.96 -9.79
C ILE A 207 -1.67 -7.66 -10.22
N GLN A 208 -2.26 -6.59 -9.70
CA GLN A 208 -3.61 -6.18 -10.02
C GLN A 208 -3.77 -5.93 -11.53
N LYS A 209 -2.83 -5.21 -12.14
CA LYS A 209 -2.80 -4.94 -13.59
C LYS A 209 -2.74 -6.22 -14.42
N GLU A 210 -1.87 -7.17 -14.08
CA GLU A 210 -1.74 -8.43 -14.79
C GLU A 210 -2.97 -9.35 -14.55
N CYS A 211 -3.58 -9.31 -13.37
CA CYS A 211 -4.84 -10.01 -13.12
C CYS A 211 -6.00 -9.44 -13.94
N ILE A 212 -6.09 -8.11 -14.09
CA ILE A 212 -7.09 -7.46 -14.96
C ILE A 212 -6.88 -7.90 -16.42
N LYS A 213 -5.63 -7.96 -16.88
CA LYS A 213 -5.30 -8.42 -18.23
C LYS A 213 -5.70 -9.87 -18.44
N LEU A 214 -5.35 -10.77 -17.51
CA LEU A 214 -5.74 -12.18 -17.58
C LEU A 214 -7.27 -12.33 -17.60
N LEU A 215 -7.98 -11.58 -16.75
CA LEU A 215 -9.44 -11.59 -16.74
C LEU A 215 -10.03 -11.13 -18.08
N SER A 216 -9.48 -10.06 -18.67
CA SER A 216 -9.90 -9.58 -19.99
C SER A 216 -9.75 -10.64 -21.08
N GLU A 217 -8.62 -11.35 -21.09
CA GLU A 217 -8.36 -12.42 -22.07
C GLU A 217 -9.32 -13.59 -21.87
N ILE A 218 -9.58 -14.02 -20.63
CA ILE A 218 -10.55 -15.07 -20.32
C ILE A 218 -11.96 -14.68 -20.79
N LEU A 219 -12.40 -13.45 -20.47
CA LEU A 219 -13.72 -12.96 -20.86
C LEU A 219 -13.87 -12.89 -22.39
N THR A 220 -12.82 -12.47 -23.10
CA THR A 220 -12.80 -12.44 -24.57
C THR A 220 -12.91 -13.86 -25.14
N SER A 221 -12.14 -14.83 -24.63
CA SER A 221 -12.23 -16.22 -25.03
C SER A 221 -13.62 -16.81 -24.78
N CYS A 222 -14.23 -16.51 -23.64
CA CYS A 222 -15.61 -16.95 -23.33
C CYS A 222 -16.63 -16.38 -24.33
N GLN A 223 -16.47 -15.12 -24.74
CA GLN A 223 -17.34 -14.49 -25.75
C GLN A 223 -17.18 -15.14 -27.13
N GLU A 224 -15.96 -15.49 -27.55
CA GLU A 224 -15.69 -16.16 -28.82
C GLU A 224 -16.38 -17.52 -28.92
N ILE A 225 -16.42 -18.28 -27.83
CA ILE A 225 -17.11 -19.57 -27.75
C ILE A 225 -18.61 -19.43 -27.45
N ARG A 226 -19.14 -18.20 -27.41
CA ARG A 226 -20.55 -17.88 -27.09
C ARG A 226 -21.03 -18.48 -25.79
N TRP A 227 -20.20 -18.53 -24.79
CA TRP A 227 -20.57 -18.97 -23.46
C TRP A 227 -21.44 -17.87 -22.80
N ASP A 228 -22.65 -18.27 -22.38
CA ASP A 228 -23.51 -17.39 -21.62
C ASP A 228 -22.92 -17.17 -20.23
N MET A 229 -22.53 -15.93 -19.97
CA MET A 229 -21.93 -15.52 -18.70
C MET A 229 -22.91 -14.80 -17.77
N GLU A 230 -24.21 -14.67 -18.19
CA GLU A 230 -25.23 -14.11 -17.32
C GLU A 230 -25.38 -14.97 -16.05
N GLY A 231 -25.19 -14.33 -14.91
CA GLY A 231 -25.26 -14.98 -13.58
C GLY A 231 -23.96 -15.65 -13.09
N CYS A 232 -22.87 -15.66 -13.89
CA CYS A 232 -21.58 -16.19 -13.42
C CYS A 232 -20.92 -15.28 -12.37
N PHE A 233 -21.25 -14.00 -12.38
CA PHE A 233 -20.72 -13.02 -11.43
C PHE A 233 -21.87 -12.34 -10.69
N THR A 234 -21.73 -12.21 -9.36
CA THR A 234 -22.68 -11.44 -8.53
C THR A 234 -22.43 -9.93 -8.62
N GLU A 235 -21.22 -9.54 -9.00
CA GLU A 235 -20.78 -8.16 -9.19
C GLU A 235 -19.84 -8.10 -10.40
N ASP A 236 -19.58 -6.89 -10.91
CA ASP A 236 -18.59 -6.70 -11.97
C ASP A 236 -17.21 -7.23 -11.55
N PRO A 237 -16.66 -8.24 -12.26
CA PRO A 237 -15.40 -8.86 -11.86
C PRO A 237 -14.19 -7.91 -11.91
N TYR A 238 -14.21 -6.89 -12.78
CA TYR A 238 -13.17 -5.85 -12.79
C TYR A 238 -13.25 -4.98 -11.53
N PHE A 239 -14.46 -4.63 -11.13
CA PHE A 239 -14.67 -3.84 -9.92
C PHE A 239 -14.22 -4.61 -8.67
N SER A 240 -14.53 -5.91 -8.61
CA SER A 240 -14.07 -6.79 -7.53
C SER A 240 -12.54 -6.86 -7.46
N LEU A 241 -11.85 -6.97 -8.62
CA LEU A 241 -10.38 -6.95 -8.67
C LEU A 241 -9.79 -5.61 -8.23
N LEU A 242 -10.42 -4.49 -8.61
CA LEU A 242 -9.97 -3.15 -8.23
C LEU A 242 -10.15 -2.88 -6.73
N GLN A 243 -11.11 -3.54 -6.08
CA GLN A 243 -11.34 -3.43 -4.63
C GLN A 243 -10.49 -4.38 -3.79
N CYS A 244 -9.83 -5.37 -4.41
CA CYS A 244 -8.88 -6.23 -3.69
C CYS A 244 -7.76 -5.38 -3.09
N ARG A 245 -7.50 -5.58 -1.80
CA ARG A 245 -6.43 -4.89 -1.06
C ARG A 245 -5.29 -5.81 -0.65
N CYS A 246 -5.42 -7.10 -0.90
CA CYS A 246 -4.40 -8.13 -0.62
C CYS A 246 -4.55 -9.29 -1.61
N VAL A 247 -3.47 -10.02 -1.81
CA VAL A 247 -3.42 -11.24 -2.65
C VAL A 247 -3.52 -12.48 -1.77
#